data_dfae5af86f9000a71a96643727cf0f74
#
_entry.id   dfae5af86f9000a71a96643727cf0f74
#
_cell.length_a   1.000
_cell.length_b   1.000
_cell.length_c   1.000
_cell.angle_alpha   90.00
_cell.angle_beta   90.00
_cell.angle_gamma   90.00
#
_symmetry.space_group_name_H-M   'P 1'
#
loop_
_entity.id
_entity.type
_entity.pdbx_description
1 polymer ?
#
loop_
_entity_poly.entity_id
_entity_poly.type
_entity_poly.pdbx_seq_one_letter_code
_entity_poly.pdbx_strand_id
1 'polypeptide(L)'
;VEIIIKDVHKYYGEYPALRGVTLEVPKGIFQCILGPSGSGKSTLLHIIGGVDKPTKGEVVVAGVRLNDLSDDQLAEFRNRNIGFVFQLFYLIPRMSILENVELPLILRGVPKEERRRLALEALQLAGLGHVDPKKRPTQLSGGEQQRVAIARAIVTKPRILLADEPTGNLDSATAKVVMDTFLNLKKQLGITIVMVTHNLELLPYCDRHVRMRDGKIVD
;
A
#
# COMPACT_ATOMS: atom_id res chain seq x y z
N VAL A 1 -7.69 4.74 16.48
CA VAL A 1 -6.87 3.67 15.95
C VAL A 1 -7.41 3.27 14.58
N GLU A 2 -6.56 3.27 13.57
CA GLU A 2 -6.98 2.97 12.18
C GLU A 2 -7.00 1.49 11.89
N ILE A 3 -6.03 0.75 12.47
CA ILE A 3 -5.88 -0.69 12.22
C ILE A 3 -5.72 -1.40 13.55
N ILE A 4 -6.52 -2.43 13.77
CA ILE A 4 -6.44 -3.30 14.95
C ILE A 4 -6.29 -4.74 14.48
N ILE A 5 -5.17 -5.35 14.80
CA ILE A 5 -4.85 -6.75 14.56
C ILE A 5 -4.76 -7.42 15.90
N LYS A 6 -5.59 -8.40 16.18
CA LYS A 6 -5.68 -9.03 17.49
C LYS A 6 -5.56 -10.53 17.38
N ASP A 7 -4.44 -11.07 17.87
CA ASP A 7 -4.11 -12.49 17.91
C ASP A 7 -4.37 -13.20 16.57
N VAL A 8 -3.86 -12.62 15.49
CA VAL A 8 -4.10 -13.11 14.14
C VAL A 8 -3.16 -14.27 13.79
N HIS A 9 -3.77 -15.35 13.32
CA HIS A 9 -3.08 -16.52 12.78
C HIS A 9 -3.46 -16.70 11.31
N LYS A 10 -2.50 -17.13 10.52
CA LYS A 10 -2.75 -17.48 9.12
C LYS A 10 -1.99 -18.73 8.75
N TYR A 11 -2.73 -19.73 8.29
CA TYR A 11 -2.19 -21.00 7.81
C TYR A 11 -2.43 -21.16 6.32
N TYR A 12 -1.40 -21.59 5.60
CA TYR A 12 -1.51 -22.07 4.22
C TYR A 12 -1.28 -23.58 4.25
N GLY A 13 -2.40 -24.33 4.29
CA GLY A 13 -2.34 -25.74 4.64
C GLY A 13 -1.85 -25.92 6.07
N GLU A 14 -0.71 -26.58 6.24
CA GLU A 14 -0.09 -26.77 7.55
C GLU A 14 0.97 -25.72 7.88
N TYR A 15 1.30 -24.85 6.91
CA TYR A 15 2.33 -23.82 7.11
C TYR A 15 1.78 -22.60 7.85
N PRO A 16 2.31 -22.30 9.05
CA PRO A 16 1.87 -21.16 9.85
C PRO A 16 2.59 -19.87 9.42
N ALA A 17 1.98 -19.12 8.51
CA ALA A 17 2.54 -17.85 8.04
C ALA A 17 2.47 -16.75 9.11
N LEU A 18 1.39 -16.70 9.89
CA LEU A 18 1.24 -15.81 11.05
C LEU A 18 0.86 -16.64 12.28
N ARG A 19 1.48 -16.33 13.41
CA ARG A 19 1.43 -17.14 14.61
C ARG A 19 1.04 -16.32 15.85
N GLY A 20 -0.10 -15.63 15.78
CA GLY A 20 -0.60 -14.82 16.88
C GLY A 20 -0.07 -13.39 16.87
N VAL A 21 -0.28 -12.66 15.77
CA VAL A 21 0.16 -11.28 15.64
C VAL A 21 -0.87 -10.33 16.25
N THR A 22 -0.40 -9.44 17.12
CA THR A 22 -1.21 -8.35 17.68
C THR A 22 -0.51 -7.02 17.40
N LEU A 23 -1.22 -6.09 16.77
CA LEU A 23 -0.68 -4.80 16.38
C LEU A 23 -1.81 -3.79 16.29
N GLU A 24 -1.59 -2.59 16.81
CA GLU A 24 -2.47 -1.45 16.62
C GLU A 24 -1.73 -0.34 15.88
N VAL A 25 -2.37 0.23 14.87
CA VAL A 25 -1.80 1.34 14.10
C VAL A 25 -2.68 2.57 14.27
N PRO A 26 -2.17 3.64 14.90
CA PRO A 26 -2.90 4.88 15.02
C PRO A 26 -3.15 5.54 13.66
N LYS A 27 -4.23 6.30 13.57
CA LYS A 27 -4.56 7.05 12.35
C LYS A 27 -3.49 8.10 12.04
N GLY A 28 -3.13 8.20 10.77
CA GLY A 28 -2.27 9.28 10.26
C GLY A 28 -0.78 9.08 10.50
N ILE A 29 -0.34 7.91 10.96
CA ILE A 29 1.09 7.63 11.14
C ILE A 29 1.67 6.81 9.99
N PHE A 30 2.99 6.82 9.91
CA PHE A 30 3.76 5.94 9.03
C PHE A 30 4.28 4.77 9.87
N GLN A 31 3.62 3.64 9.77
CA GLN A 31 3.99 2.40 10.48
C GLN A 31 4.87 1.54 9.58
N CYS A 32 6.02 1.13 10.08
CA CYS A 32 6.87 0.17 9.40
C CYS A 32 6.85 -1.19 10.09
N ILE A 33 6.88 -2.24 9.29
CA ILE A 33 6.99 -3.62 9.73
C ILE A 33 8.25 -4.17 9.09
N LEU A 34 9.25 -4.47 9.93
CA LEU A 34 10.57 -4.92 9.50
C LEU A 34 10.72 -6.40 9.71
N GLY A 35 11.55 -7.02 8.91
CA GLY A 35 11.90 -8.42 9.09
C GLY A 35 12.47 -9.04 7.83
N PRO A 36 13.12 -10.20 7.97
CA PRO A 36 13.67 -10.91 6.82
C PRO A 36 12.56 -11.46 5.93
N SER A 37 12.95 -11.85 4.73
CA SER A 37 12.07 -12.55 3.81
C SER A 37 11.51 -13.81 4.49
N GLY A 38 10.22 -14.08 4.31
CA GLY A 38 9.56 -15.23 4.92
C GLY A 38 9.14 -15.06 6.39
N SER A 39 9.21 -13.82 6.93
CA SER A 39 8.80 -13.55 8.31
C SER A 39 7.30 -13.34 8.50
N GLY A 40 6.52 -13.31 7.41
CA GLY A 40 5.07 -13.09 7.45
C GLY A 40 4.63 -11.66 7.20
N LYS A 41 5.56 -10.74 6.91
CA LYS A 41 5.25 -9.31 6.69
C LYS A 41 4.21 -9.08 5.59
N SER A 42 4.44 -9.67 4.42
CA SER A 42 3.54 -9.50 3.27
C SER A 42 2.19 -10.13 3.53
N THR A 43 2.15 -11.27 4.20
CA THR A 43 0.90 -11.93 4.60
C THR A 43 0.09 -11.03 5.52
N LEU A 44 0.73 -10.41 6.51
CA LEU A 44 0.06 -9.47 7.41
C LEU A 44 -0.48 -8.27 6.64
N LEU A 45 0.31 -7.73 5.72
CA LEU A 45 -0.11 -6.60 4.89
C LEU A 45 -1.34 -6.94 4.04
N HIS A 46 -1.36 -8.13 3.44
CA HIS A 46 -2.50 -8.60 2.65
C HIS A 46 -3.78 -8.77 3.49
N ILE A 47 -3.63 -9.19 4.73
CA ILE A 47 -4.76 -9.32 5.67
C ILE A 47 -5.28 -7.93 6.06
N ILE A 48 -4.40 -6.99 6.35
CA ILE A 48 -4.78 -5.60 6.63
C ILE A 48 -5.55 -4.99 5.45
N GLY A 49 -5.10 -5.29 4.25
CA GLY A 49 -5.72 -4.79 3.03
C GLY A 49 -6.99 -5.51 2.59
N GLY A 50 -7.39 -6.57 3.29
CA GLY A 50 -8.56 -7.35 2.90
C GLY A 50 -8.36 -8.20 1.65
N VAL A 51 -7.11 -8.41 1.22
CA VAL A 51 -6.79 -9.29 0.09
C VAL A 51 -6.86 -10.75 0.51
N ASP A 52 -6.53 -11.02 1.76
CA ASP A 52 -6.58 -12.35 2.35
C ASP A 52 -7.31 -12.30 3.69
N LYS A 53 -7.77 -13.44 4.17
CA LYS A 53 -8.51 -13.55 5.43
C LYS A 53 -7.66 -14.25 6.49
N PRO A 54 -7.75 -13.84 7.76
CA PRO A 54 -7.08 -14.57 8.84
C PRO A 54 -7.73 -15.94 9.03
N THR A 55 -6.94 -16.92 9.46
CA THR A 55 -7.46 -18.22 9.89
C THR A 55 -8.09 -18.12 11.27
N LYS A 56 -7.47 -17.32 12.15
CA LYS A 56 -7.95 -17.02 13.52
C LYS A 56 -7.60 -15.57 13.85
N GLY A 57 -8.30 -15.04 14.83
CA GLY A 57 -8.05 -13.69 15.33
C GLY A 57 -8.96 -12.66 14.69
N GLU A 58 -8.79 -11.41 15.08
CA GLU A 58 -9.67 -10.32 14.68
C GLU A 58 -8.91 -9.24 13.93
N VAL A 59 -9.52 -8.73 12.86
CA VAL A 59 -8.97 -7.67 12.03
C VAL A 59 -10.02 -6.57 11.88
N VAL A 60 -9.72 -5.39 12.41
CA VAL A 60 -10.56 -4.19 12.27
C VAL A 60 -9.75 -3.11 11.56
N VAL A 61 -10.25 -2.63 10.44
CA VAL A 61 -9.57 -1.63 9.60
C VAL A 61 -10.56 -0.52 9.28
N ALA A 62 -10.18 0.72 9.53
CA ALA A 62 -11.05 1.88 9.31
C ALA A 62 -12.42 1.72 9.99
N GLY A 63 -12.46 1.13 11.17
CA GLY A 63 -13.67 0.89 11.94
C GLY A 63 -14.52 -0.30 11.46
N VAL A 64 -14.06 -1.05 10.45
CA VAL A 64 -14.80 -2.18 9.88
C VAL A 64 -14.13 -3.49 10.28
N ARG A 65 -14.91 -4.43 10.83
CA ARG A 65 -14.41 -5.76 11.17
C ARG A 65 -14.39 -6.61 9.89
N LEU A 66 -13.20 -6.82 9.36
CA LEU A 66 -13.02 -7.51 8.07
C LEU A 66 -13.45 -8.98 8.12
N ASN A 67 -13.38 -9.59 9.32
CA ASN A 67 -13.81 -10.98 9.52
C ASN A 67 -15.27 -11.22 9.09
N ASP A 68 -16.10 -10.20 9.20
CA ASP A 68 -17.54 -10.31 8.95
C ASP A 68 -17.94 -10.11 7.49
N LEU A 69 -16.98 -9.72 6.63
CA LEU A 69 -17.25 -9.38 5.25
C LEU A 69 -17.17 -10.61 4.32
N SER A 70 -18.07 -10.67 3.36
CA SER A 70 -17.99 -11.60 2.24
C SER A 70 -16.84 -11.19 1.30
N ASP A 71 -16.49 -12.04 0.35
CA ASP A 71 -15.46 -11.74 -0.64
C ASP A 71 -15.81 -10.49 -1.47
N ASP A 72 -17.07 -10.33 -1.86
CA ASP A 72 -17.54 -9.16 -2.59
C ASP A 72 -17.47 -7.90 -1.73
N GLN A 73 -17.85 -7.99 -0.47
CA GLN A 73 -17.77 -6.87 0.49
C GLN A 73 -16.31 -6.48 0.76
N LEU A 74 -15.40 -7.44 0.85
CA LEU A 74 -13.98 -7.17 0.99
C LEU A 74 -13.42 -6.44 -0.24
N ALA A 75 -13.81 -6.85 -1.42
CA ALA A 75 -13.39 -6.20 -2.66
C ALA A 75 -13.85 -4.73 -2.71
N GLU A 76 -15.09 -4.48 -2.30
CA GLU A 76 -15.62 -3.12 -2.21
C GLU A 76 -14.89 -2.31 -1.15
N PHE A 77 -14.65 -2.89 0.02
CA PHE A 77 -13.88 -2.27 1.10
C PHE A 77 -12.49 -1.85 0.62
N ARG A 78 -11.75 -2.75 -0.07
CA ARG A 78 -10.42 -2.45 -0.61
C ARG A 78 -10.46 -1.27 -1.58
N ASN A 79 -11.39 -1.29 -2.51
CA ASN A 79 -11.49 -0.24 -3.52
C ASN A 79 -11.71 1.14 -2.88
N ARG A 80 -12.49 1.21 -1.80
CA ARG A 80 -12.84 2.46 -1.14
C ARG A 80 -11.80 2.95 -0.15
N ASN A 81 -11.10 2.05 0.53
CA ASN A 81 -10.30 2.41 1.71
C ASN A 81 -8.82 2.17 1.58
N ILE A 82 -8.39 1.32 0.66
CA ILE A 82 -7.01 0.84 0.60
C ILE A 82 -6.38 1.20 -0.74
N GLY A 83 -5.18 1.78 -0.68
CA GLY A 83 -4.27 1.86 -1.83
C GLY A 83 -3.12 0.89 -1.60
N PHE A 84 -2.68 0.22 -2.66
CA PHE A 84 -1.58 -0.74 -2.60
C PHE A 84 -0.44 -0.33 -3.52
N VAL A 85 0.79 -0.38 -3.00
CA VAL A 85 2.04 -0.15 -3.75
C VAL A 85 2.93 -1.37 -3.54
N PHE A 86 3.46 -1.92 -4.64
CA PHE A 86 4.28 -3.13 -4.64
C PHE A 86 5.71 -2.85 -5.08
N GLN A 87 6.61 -3.79 -4.80
CA GLN A 87 7.99 -3.75 -5.27
C GLN A 87 8.05 -3.75 -6.80
N LEU A 88 7.25 -4.60 -7.45
CA LEU A 88 6.99 -4.54 -8.88
C LEU A 88 5.85 -3.56 -9.10
N PHE A 89 5.99 -2.70 -10.08
CA PHE A 89 5.06 -1.57 -10.24
C PHE A 89 3.68 -1.98 -10.74
N TYR A 90 3.60 -3.10 -11.45
CA TYR A 90 2.35 -3.64 -12.03
C TYR A 90 1.59 -2.62 -12.88
N LEU A 91 2.32 -1.77 -13.60
CA LEU A 91 1.72 -0.87 -14.58
C LEU A 91 1.43 -1.62 -15.87
N ILE A 92 0.36 -1.23 -16.54
CA ILE A 92 -0.01 -1.82 -17.83
C ILE A 92 0.81 -1.12 -18.93
N PRO A 93 1.75 -1.81 -19.59
CA PRO A 93 2.72 -1.16 -20.48
C PRO A 93 2.10 -0.52 -21.73
N ARG A 94 0.96 -1.02 -22.16
CA ARG A 94 0.25 -0.54 -23.36
C ARG A 94 -0.57 0.71 -23.12
N MET A 95 -0.83 1.03 -21.85
CA MET A 95 -1.60 2.20 -21.46
C MET A 95 -0.66 3.35 -21.11
N SER A 96 -1.13 4.58 -21.31
CA SER A 96 -0.42 5.75 -20.84
C SER A 96 -0.35 5.75 -19.29
N ILE A 97 0.53 6.57 -18.73
CA ILE A 97 0.57 6.71 -17.29
C ILE A 97 -0.73 7.29 -16.74
N LEU A 98 -1.35 8.21 -17.46
CA LEU A 98 -2.66 8.76 -17.10
C LEU A 98 -3.71 7.64 -17.05
N GLU A 99 -3.79 6.82 -18.08
CA GLU A 99 -4.74 5.70 -18.14
C GLU A 99 -4.50 4.68 -17.04
N ASN A 100 -3.23 4.40 -16.71
CA ASN A 100 -2.90 3.53 -15.57
C ASN A 100 -3.48 4.07 -14.25
N VAL A 101 -3.33 5.37 -14.02
CA VAL A 101 -3.84 6.01 -12.79
C VAL A 101 -5.37 6.05 -12.78
N GLU A 102 -6.01 6.19 -13.94
CA GLU A 102 -7.47 6.22 -14.07
C GLU A 102 -8.14 4.86 -13.75
N LEU A 103 -7.42 3.74 -13.87
CA LEU A 103 -8.00 2.40 -13.76
C LEU A 103 -8.92 2.18 -12.56
N PRO A 104 -8.51 2.51 -11.32
CA PRO A 104 -9.40 2.31 -10.17
C PRO A 104 -10.69 3.12 -10.24
N LEU A 105 -10.65 4.27 -10.89
CA LEU A 105 -11.82 5.13 -11.07
C LEU A 105 -12.76 4.60 -12.15
N ILE A 106 -12.22 3.96 -13.18
CA ILE A 106 -13.00 3.27 -14.20
C ILE A 106 -13.83 2.16 -13.56
N LEU A 107 -13.23 1.40 -12.65
CA LEU A 107 -13.92 0.35 -11.91
C LEU A 107 -15.06 0.87 -11.03
N ARG A 108 -14.96 2.14 -10.59
CA ARG A 108 -16.03 2.82 -9.85
C ARG A 108 -17.10 3.44 -10.72
N GLY A 109 -16.92 3.44 -12.04
CA GLY A 109 -17.83 4.09 -12.95
C GLY A 109 -17.75 5.61 -12.98
N VAL A 110 -16.61 6.18 -12.57
CA VAL A 110 -16.40 7.64 -12.60
C VAL A 110 -16.34 8.13 -14.07
N PRO A 111 -17.10 9.19 -14.44
CA PRO A 111 -17.08 9.72 -15.78
C PRO A 111 -15.70 10.16 -16.26
N LYS A 112 -15.46 10.08 -17.56
CA LYS A 112 -14.15 10.32 -18.18
C LYS A 112 -13.51 11.65 -17.78
N GLU A 113 -14.25 12.75 -17.83
CA GLU A 113 -13.69 14.07 -17.52
C GLU A 113 -13.26 14.18 -16.05
N GLU A 114 -14.09 13.65 -15.15
CA GLU A 114 -13.79 13.68 -13.73
C GLU A 114 -12.60 12.77 -13.37
N ARG A 115 -12.59 11.53 -13.91
CA ARG A 115 -11.47 10.64 -13.62
C ARG A 115 -10.15 11.15 -14.18
N ARG A 116 -10.16 11.82 -15.34
CA ARG A 116 -8.96 12.45 -15.91
C ARG A 116 -8.43 13.55 -14.99
N ARG A 117 -9.32 14.41 -14.50
CA ARG A 117 -8.96 15.47 -13.57
C ARG A 117 -8.34 14.92 -12.30
N LEU A 118 -8.97 13.89 -11.71
CA LEU A 118 -8.50 13.23 -10.50
C LEU A 118 -7.16 12.52 -10.72
N ALA A 119 -6.99 11.89 -11.86
CA ALA A 119 -5.74 11.21 -12.21
C ALA A 119 -4.58 12.20 -12.40
N LEU A 120 -4.81 13.33 -13.03
CA LEU A 120 -3.81 14.39 -13.17
C LEU A 120 -3.42 14.98 -11.82
N GLU A 121 -4.40 15.18 -10.94
CA GLU A 121 -4.16 15.62 -9.57
C GLU A 121 -3.31 14.61 -8.80
N ALA A 122 -3.61 13.32 -8.92
CA ALA A 122 -2.85 12.25 -8.28
C ALA A 122 -1.40 12.19 -8.79
N LEU A 123 -1.20 12.33 -10.10
CA LEU A 123 0.15 12.40 -10.68
C LEU A 123 0.94 13.59 -10.12
N GLN A 124 0.31 14.73 -9.98
CA GLN A 124 0.94 15.92 -9.40
C GLN A 124 1.31 15.68 -7.92
N LEU A 125 0.42 15.09 -7.15
CA LEU A 125 0.69 14.74 -5.74
C LEU A 125 1.85 13.76 -5.61
N ALA A 126 2.02 12.86 -6.58
CA ALA A 126 3.13 11.91 -6.61
C ALA A 126 4.43 12.51 -7.16
N GLY A 127 4.46 13.82 -7.44
CA GLY A 127 5.65 14.50 -7.94
C GLY A 127 5.89 14.37 -9.44
N LEU A 128 4.88 13.98 -10.21
CA LEU A 128 4.97 13.76 -11.66
C LEU A 128 4.21 14.80 -12.49
N GLY A 129 3.90 15.96 -11.92
CA GLY A 129 3.19 17.02 -12.63
C GLY A 129 3.91 17.56 -13.85
N HIS A 130 5.23 17.37 -13.93
CA HIS A 130 6.06 17.80 -15.06
C HIS A 130 6.20 16.75 -16.16
N VAL A 131 5.70 15.54 -15.94
CA VAL A 131 5.80 14.42 -16.89
C VAL A 131 4.58 14.44 -17.82
N ASP A 132 4.79 14.23 -19.11
CA ASP A 132 3.69 14.14 -20.08
C ASP A 132 2.80 12.93 -19.73
N PRO A 133 1.51 13.16 -19.39
CA PRO A 133 0.61 12.08 -18.99
C PRO A 133 0.31 11.08 -20.10
N LYS A 134 0.64 11.40 -21.35
CA LYS A 134 0.48 10.51 -22.51
C LYS A 134 1.62 9.50 -22.65
N LYS A 135 2.71 9.67 -21.90
CA LYS A 135 3.82 8.71 -21.91
C LYS A 135 3.36 7.34 -21.40
N ARG A 136 4.05 6.32 -21.87
CA ARG A 136 3.86 4.94 -21.40
C ARG A 136 4.89 4.60 -20.34
N PRO A 137 4.61 3.62 -19.48
CA PRO A 137 5.54 3.24 -18.41
C PRO A 137 6.95 2.92 -18.88
N THR A 138 7.10 2.30 -20.06
CA THR A 138 8.41 1.94 -20.61
C THR A 138 9.29 3.14 -20.95
N GLN A 139 8.71 4.35 -21.03
CA GLN A 139 9.42 5.59 -21.31
C GLN A 139 9.88 6.31 -20.04
N LEU A 140 9.64 5.71 -18.87
CA LEU A 140 9.95 6.30 -17.56
C LEU A 140 11.05 5.52 -16.85
N SER A 141 11.76 6.19 -15.95
CA SER A 141 12.68 5.53 -15.01
C SER A 141 11.91 4.65 -14.02
N GLY A 142 12.61 3.75 -13.34
CA GLY A 142 12.00 2.89 -12.33
C GLY A 142 11.33 3.67 -11.20
N GLY A 143 11.98 4.73 -10.73
CA GLY A 143 11.42 5.61 -9.69
C GLY A 143 10.19 6.36 -10.16
N GLU A 144 10.18 6.84 -11.40
CA GLU A 144 9.00 7.46 -11.98
C GLU A 144 7.86 6.46 -12.14
N GLN A 145 8.15 5.24 -12.58
CA GLN A 145 7.14 4.17 -12.67
C GLN A 145 6.54 3.87 -11.29
N GLN A 146 7.36 3.79 -10.25
CA GLN A 146 6.86 3.57 -8.89
C GLN A 146 5.98 4.74 -8.44
N ARG A 147 6.32 5.97 -8.79
CA ARG A 147 5.48 7.11 -8.44
C ARG A 147 4.17 7.13 -9.23
N VAL A 148 4.13 6.60 -10.45
CA VAL A 148 2.87 6.36 -11.17
C VAL A 148 2.01 5.33 -10.41
N ALA A 149 2.63 4.25 -9.94
CA ALA A 149 1.93 3.25 -9.13
C ALA A 149 1.39 3.85 -7.83
N ILE A 150 2.15 4.75 -7.20
CA ILE A 150 1.69 5.49 -6.01
C ILE A 150 0.49 6.38 -6.37
N ALA A 151 0.56 7.11 -7.48
CA ALA A 151 -0.55 7.95 -7.94
C ALA A 151 -1.82 7.12 -8.17
N ARG A 152 -1.69 5.95 -8.79
CA ARG A 152 -2.81 5.01 -8.98
C ARG A 152 -3.39 4.54 -7.64
N ALA A 153 -2.52 4.31 -6.66
CA ALA A 153 -2.97 3.86 -5.35
C ALA A 153 -3.75 4.93 -4.58
N ILE A 154 -3.45 6.21 -4.79
CA ILE A 154 -4.08 7.32 -4.05
C ILE A 154 -5.24 7.99 -4.80
N VAL A 155 -5.44 7.68 -6.08
CA VAL A 155 -6.46 8.36 -6.91
C VAL A 155 -7.88 8.17 -6.39
N THR A 156 -8.12 7.06 -5.72
CA THR A 156 -9.41 6.74 -5.09
C THR A 156 -9.60 7.43 -3.73
N LYS A 157 -8.62 8.19 -3.30
CA LYS A 157 -8.59 8.86 -1.98
C LYS A 157 -8.76 7.87 -0.83
N PRO A 158 -7.88 6.85 -0.75
CA PRO A 158 -7.97 5.84 0.30
C PRO A 158 -7.63 6.43 1.66
N ARG A 159 -8.08 5.77 2.72
CA ARG A 159 -7.70 6.13 4.10
C ARG A 159 -6.33 5.58 4.46
N ILE A 160 -5.94 4.46 3.85
CA ILE A 160 -4.74 3.71 4.18
C ILE A 160 -3.99 3.39 2.90
N LEU A 161 -2.68 3.62 2.92
CA LEU A 161 -1.78 3.23 1.86
C LEU A 161 -0.87 2.11 2.38
N LEU A 162 -0.91 0.96 1.73
CA LEU A 162 -0.09 -0.20 2.06
C LEU A 162 1.03 -0.32 1.04
N ALA A 163 2.26 -0.51 1.52
CA ALA A 163 3.43 -0.61 0.65
C ALA A 163 4.25 -1.86 0.98
N ASP A 164 4.46 -2.72 -0.01
CA ASP A 164 5.21 -3.95 0.12
C ASP A 164 6.56 -3.80 -0.59
N GLU A 165 7.64 -3.62 0.18
CA GLU A 165 9.00 -3.43 -0.34
C GLU A 165 9.03 -2.38 -1.48
N PRO A 166 8.49 -1.16 -1.27
CA PRO A 166 8.24 -0.25 -2.40
C PRO A 166 9.50 0.28 -3.09
N THR A 167 10.67 0.13 -2.48
CA THR A 167 11.95 0.57 -3.03
C THR A 167 12.90 -0.58 -3.34
N GLY A 168 12.41 -1.83 -3.28
CA GLY A 168 13.26 -3.03 -3.40
C GLY A 168 13.99 -3.16 -4.73
N ASN A 169 13.49 -2.56 -5.82
CA ASN A 169 14.09 -2.61 -7.16
C ASN A 169 14.78 -1.30 -7.55
N LEU A 170 14.99 -0.39 -6.59
CA LEU A 170 15.53 0.94 -6.86
C LEU A 170 16.89 1.14 -6.19
N ASP A 171 17.75 1.95 -6.81
CA ASP A 171 18.97 2.40 -6.18
C ASP A 171 18.67 3.35 -5.01
N SER A 172 19.69 3.63 -4.18
CA SER A 172 19.52 4.43 -2.96
C SER A 172 19.01 5.84 -3.23
N ALA A 173 19.51 6.51 -4.28
CA ALA A 173 19.10 7.88 -4.60
C ALA A 173 17.65 7.93 -5.07
N THR A 174 17.26 6.99 -5.93
CA THR A 174 15.88 6.88 -6.44
C THR A 174 14.92 6.45 -5.33
N ALA A 175 15.35 5.53 -4.47
CA ALA A 175 14.57 5.09 -3.31
C ALA A 175 14.24 6.28 -2.39
N LYS A 176 15.20 7.18 -2.16
CA LYS A 176 14.97 8.39 -1.36
C LYS A 176 13.86 9.25 -1.94
N VAL A 177 13.84 9.46 -3.25
CA VAL A 177 12.79 10.26 -3.92
C VAL A 177 11.41 9.61 -3.72
N VAL A 178 11.33 8.29 -3.84
CA VAL A 178 10.07 7.55 -3.62
C VAL A 178 9.63 7.67 -2.16
N MET A 179 10.55 7.51 -1.21
CA MET A 179 10.23 7.64 0.21
C MET A 179 9.79 9.06 0.56
N ASP A 180 10.44 10.09 0.02
CA ASP A 180 10.02 11.48 0.19
C ASP A 180 8.61 11.71 -0.35
N THR A 181 8.24 11.02 -1.43
CA THR A 181 6.89 11.06 -1.98
C THR A 181 5.87 10.52 -0.97
N PHE A 182 6.14 9.39 -0.31
CA PHE A 182 5.28 8.87 0.76
C PHE A 182 5.13 9.87 1.90
N LEU A 183 6.21 10.51 2.34
CA LEU A 183 6.14 11.50 3.41
C LEU A 183 5.29 12.70 3.03
N ASN A 184 5.43 13.20 1.80
CA ASN A 184 4.62 14.29 1.29
C ASN A 184 3.13 13.95 1.24
N LEU A 185 2.80 12.74 0.79
CA LEU A 185 1.42 12.27 0.76
C LEU A 185 0.82 12.18 2.15
N LYS A 186 1.57 11.63 3.11
CA LYS A 186 1.13 11.59 4.50
C LYS A 186 0.84 12.99 5.03
N LYS A 187 1.74 13.94 4.77
CA LYS A 187 1.61 15.32 5.23
C LYS A 187 0.41 16.03 4.60
N GLN A 188 0.23 15.87 3.29
CA GLN A 188 -0.81 16.59 2.55
C GLN A 188 -2.20 15.96 2.68
N LEU A 189 -2.28 14.63 2.74
CA LEU A 189 -3.54 13.91 2.73
C LEU A 189 -3.94 13.37 4.11
N GLY A 190 -3.03 13.36 5.08
CA GLY A 190 -3.31 12.81 6.40
C GLY A 190 -3.58 11.30 6.42
N ILE A 191 -3.16 10.58 5.38
CA ILE A 191 -3.38 9.14 5.29
C ILE A 191 -2.49 8.36 6.25
N THR A 192 -2.93 7.17 6.61
CA THR A 192 -2.13 6.20 7.36
C THR A 192 -1.35 5.37 6.35
N ILE A 193 -0.05 5.19 6.59
CA ILE A 193 0.81 4.37 5.73
C ILE A 193 1.34 3.19 6.52
N VAL A 194 1.23 1.99 5.96
CA VAL A 194 1.87 0.78 6.51
C VAL A 194 2.80 0.22 5.46
N MET A 195 4.07 0.16 5.77
CA MET A 195 5.11 -0.34 4.87
C MET A 195 5.77 -1.57 5.48
N VAL A 196 5.92 -2.63 4.69
CA VAL A 196 6.73 -3.77 5.06
C VAL A 196 8.03 -3.74 4.27
N THR A 197 9.15 -3.99 4.94
CA THR A 197 10.47 -3.97 4.32
C THR A 197 11.48 -4.77 5.14
N HIS A 198 12.53 -5.24 4.47
CA HIS A 198 13.70 -5.80 5.13
C HIS A 198 14.86 -4.78 5.19
N ASN A 199 14.67 -3.58 4.63
CA ASN A 199 15.72 -2.58 4.54
C ASN A 199 15.69 -1.63 5.75
N LEU A 200 16.69 -1.79 6.64
CA LEU A 200 16.81 -0.98 7.85
C LEU A 200 17.12 0.51 7.55
N GLU A 201 17.61 0.83 6.36
CA GLU A 201 17.90 2.21 5.98
C GLU A 201 16.62 3.06 5.86
N LEU A 202 15.45 2.42 5.77
CA LEU A 202 14.17 3.11 5.69
C LEU A 202 13.58 3.50 7.05
N LEU A 203 14.19 3.05 8.15
CA LEU A 203 13.71 3.38 9.51
C LEU A 203 13.51 4.88 9.76
N PRO A 204 14.39 5.79 9.29
CA PRO A 204 14.20 7.22 9.53
C PRO A 204 12.89 7.81 8.98
N TYR A 205 12.27 7.14 8.00
CA TYR A 205 10.99 7.58 7.44
C TYR A 205 9.78 7.18 8.28
N CYS A 206 9.97 6.25 9.21
CA CYS A 206 8.88 5.64 9.98
C CYS A 206 8.62 6.40 11.27
N ASP A 207 7.35 6.66 11.58
CA ASP A 207 6.95 7.18 12.89
C ASP A 207 7.04 6.10 13.97
N ARG A 208 6.68 4.87 13.60
CA ARG A 208 6.73 3.69 14.47
C ARG A 208 7.18 2.49 13.66
N HIS A 209 7.83 1.55 14.31
CA HIS A 209 8.20 0.29 13.68
C HIS A 209 8.02 -0.88 14.64
N VAL A 210 7.76 -2.05 14.05
CA VAL A 210 7.79 -3.34 14.73
C VAL A 210 8.65 -4.30 13.90
N ARG A 211 9.17 -5.33 14.54
CA ARG A 211 9.96 -6.37 13.87
C ARG A 211 9.20 -7.68 13.88
N MET A 212 9.25 -8.39 12.77
CA MET A 212 8.66 -9.71 12.63
C MET A 212 9.71 -10.75 12.32
N ARG A 213 9.51 -11.94 12.89
CA ARG A 213 10.31 -13.13 12.62
C ARG A 213 9.43 -14.35 12.80
N ASP A 214 9.48 -15.26 11.81
CA ASP A 214 8.76 -16.54 11.87
C ASP A 214 7.27 -16.38 12.20
N GLY A 215 6.63 -15.39 11.58
CA GLY A 215 5.19 -15.15 11.76
C GLY A 215 4.80 -14.47 13.06
N LYS A 216 5.75 -13.94 13.82
CA LYS A 216 5.51 -13.28 15.11
C LYS A 216 6.13 -11.89 15.14
N ILE A 217 5.53 -11.00 15.92
CA ILE A 217 6.16 -9.74 16.29
C ILE A 217 7.14 -10.04 17.43
N VAL A 218 8.40 -9.61 17.27
CA VAL A 218 9.47 -9.90 18.21
C VAL A 218 9.94 -8.68 19.01
N ASP A 219 9.53 -7.48 18.59
CA ASP A 219 9.83 -6.22 19.31
C ASP A 219 8.71 -5.21 19.10
#